data_c2583fe9587ef224ef97ae4de017133c
#
_entry.id   c2583fe9587ef224ef97ae4de017133c
#
_cell.length_a   1.000
_cell.length_b   1.000
_cell.length_c   1.000
_cell.angle_alpha   90.00
_cell.angle_beta   90.00
_cell.angle_gamma   90.00
#
_symmetry.space_group_name_H-M   'P 1'
#
loop_
_entity.id
_entity.type
_entity.pdbx_description
1 polymer ?
#
loop_
_entity_poly.entity_id
_entity_poly.type
_entity_poly.pdbx_seq_one_letter_code
_entity_poly.pdbx_strand_id
1 'polypeptide(L)'
;MKRIFHFILLLAVMVGSIYGGCGSCSVSKKDAAVPSGDFVTKVNQDGIVNGLVLASCGMCNFGTKDRTCSLSIQINEKAYNVKGTHIDDHGDSHAKDGFCNAVRVAKVSGKVKKNNFIAETFVLQKN
;
A
#
# COMPACT_ATOMS: atom_id res chain seq x y z
N MET A 1 -52.04 4.05 39.60
CA MET A 1 -51.11 5.08 39.07
C MET A 1 -49.73 5.11 39.76
N LYS A 2 -49.58 4.65 40.98
CA LYS A 2 -48.27 4.66 41.69
C LYS A 2 -47.25 3.59 41.19
N ARG A 3 -47.72 2.54 40.55
CA ARG A 3 -46.85 1.43 40.09
C ARG A 3 -46.16 1.68 38.72
N ILE A 4 -46.70 2.60 37.95
CA ILE A 4 -46.13 2.95 36.63
C ILE A 4 -44.94 3.90 36.77
N PHE A 5 -44.96 4.74 37.82
CA PHE A 5 -43.85 5.69 38.09
C PHE A 5 -42.54 4.99 38.50
N HIS A 6 -42.63 3.83 39.16
CA HIS A 6 -41.43 3.08 39.56
C HIS A 6 -40.75 2.35 38.38
N PHE A 7 -41.50 1.99 37.34
CA PHE A 7 -40.94 1.36 36.16
C PHE A 7 -40.20 2.35 35.25
N ILE A 8 -40.64 3.60 35.22
CA ILE A 8 -39.98 4.63 34.41
C ILE A 8 -38.66 5.10 35.05
N LEU A 9 -38.59 5.07 36.39
CA LEU A 9 -37.38 5.47 37.11
C LEU A 9 -36.26 4.41 37.01
N LEU A 10 -36.60 3.12 36.81
CA LEU A 10 -35.65 2.04 36.68
C LEU A 10 -35.06 1.92 35.26
N LEU A 11 -35.69 2.50 34.25
CA LEU A 11 -35.23 2.47 32.87
C LEU A 11 -34.23 3.59 32.55
N ALA A 12 -34.08 4.58 33.41
CA ALA A 12 -33.22 5.75 33.21
C ALA A 12 -31.75 5.56 33.67
N VAL A 13 -31.42 4.42 34.29
CA VAL A 13 -30.08 4.20 34.87
C VAL A 13 -29.16 3.32 34.00
N MET A 14 -29.68 2.80 32.89
CA MET A 14 -28.90 1.89 32.00
C MET A 14 -28.34 2.55 30.73
N VAL A 15 -28.26 3.88 30.68
CA VAL A 15 -27.55 4.60 29.63
C VAL A 15 -26.25 5.16 30.24
N GLY A 16 -25.41 4.27 30.72
CA GLY A 16 -24.10 4.58 31.29
C GLY A 16 -23.00 4.01 30.40
N SER A 17 -22.41 4.88 29.59
CA SER A 17 -20.95 4.87 29.28
C SER A 17 -20.39 3.65 28.61
N ILE A 18 -20.46 3.58 27.28
CA ILE A 18 -19.45 2.92 26.47
C ILE A 18 -18.67 3.97 25.67
N TYR A 19 -17.90 4.79 26.39
CA TYR A 19 -16.74 5.46 25.81
C TYR A 19 -15.55 4.54 26.01
N GLY A 20 -15.49 3.48 25.23
CA GLY A 20 -14.26 2.71 25.02
C GLY A 20 -13.33 3.56 24.16
N GLY A 21 -12.55 4.43 24.80
CA GLY A 21 -11.45 5.11 24.14
C GLY A 21 -10.45 4.06 23.65
N CYS A 22 -10.31 3.88 22.33
CA CYS A 22 -9.16 3.22 21.76
C CYS A 22 -7.93 4.01 22.18
N GLY A 23 -7.20 3.44 23.16
CA GLY A 23 -5.91 3.95 23.57
C GLY A 23 -5.01 4.14 22.35
N SER A 24 -4.49 5.34 22.23
CA SER A 24 -3.51 5.72 21.23
C SER A 24 -2.38 4.70 21.18
N CYS A 25 -2.31 3.93 20.11
CA CYS A 25 -1.07 3.29 19.71
C CYS A 25 -0.09 4.41 19.37
N SER A 26 0.73 4.79 20.31
CA SER A 26 1.90 5.62 20.07
C SER A 26 2.88 4.80 19.24
N VAL A 27 2.67 4.77 17.94
CA VAL A 27 3.71 4.34 17.01
C VAL A 27 4.77 5.42 17.07
N SER A 28 5.89 5.09 17.70
CA SER A 28 7.10 5.91 17.65
C SER A 28 7.44 6.12 16.17
N LYS A 29 7.11 7.29 15.66
CA LYS A 29 7.51 7.73 14.33
C LYS A 29 9.03 7.89 14.35
N LYS A 30 9.76 6.87 13.90
CA LYS A 30 10.99 7.15 13.17
C LYS A 30 10.54 7.87 11.92
N ASP A 31 11.06 9.06 11.70
CA ASP A 31 10.80 9.91 10.55
C ASP A 31 11.26 9.21 9.26
N ALA A 32 10.46 8.26 8.79
CA ALA A 32 10.54 7.81 7.42
C ALA A 32 9.94 8.94 6.59
N ALA A 33 10.75 9.60 5.77
CA ALA A 33 10.28 10.64 4.87
C ALA A 33 9.12 10.08 4.05
N VAL A 34 7.91 10.61 4.29
CA VAL A 34 6.75 10.21 3.50
C VAL A 34 7.03 10.60 2.06
N PRO A 35 7.00 9.65 1.10
CA PRO A 35 7.23 9.96 -0.30
C PRO A 35 6.28 11.06 -0.76
N SER A 36 6.81 12.13 -1.33
CA SER A 36 5.98 13.22 -1.83
C SER A 36 5.36 12.83 -3.17
N GLY A 37 4.04 12.76 -3.22
CA GLY A 37 3.25 12.46 -4.42
C GLY A 37 2.04 11.60 -4.12
N ASP A 38 1.15 11.52 -5.10
CA ASP A 38 -0.07 10.72 -4.98
C ASP A 38 0.16 9.29 -5.47
N PHE A 39 -0.35 8.32 -4.71
CA PHE A 39 -0.35 6.93 -5.15
C PHE A 39 -1.33 6.73 -6.30
N VAL A 40 -0.85 5.99 -7.31
CA VAL A 40 -1.69 5.55 -8.42
C VAL A 40 -2.64 4.46 -7.93
N THR A 41 -3.92 4.75 -7.90
CA THR A 41 -4.96 3.83 -7.42
C THR A 41 -5.63 3.04 -8.55
N LYS A 42 -5.49 3.48 -9.79
CA LYS A 42 -6.03 2.78 -10.97
C LYS A 42 -5.25 3.13 -12.23
N VAL A 43 -5.22 2.21 -13.17
CA VAL A 43 -4.72 2.46 -14.53
C VAL A 43 -5.87 3.06 -15.34
N ASN A 44 -5.62 4.18 -16.03
CA ASN A 44 -6.63 4.81 -16.90
C ASN A 44 -6.85 4.00 -18.19
N GLN A 45 -7.84 4.40 -19.00
CA GLN A 45 -8.18 3.71 -20.25
C GLN A 45 -7.03 3.70 -21.26
N ASP A 46 -6.20 4.74 -21.28
CA ASP A 46 -5.03 4.85 -22.16
C ASP A 46 -3.82 4.06 -21.66
N GLY A 47 -3.92 3.50 -20.45
CA GLY A 47 -2.84 2.75 -19.80
C GLY A 47 -1.74 3.63 -19.20
N ILE A 48 -1.89 4.95 -19.21
CA ILE A 48 -0.88 5.88 -18.71
C ILE A 48 -0.83 5.80 -17.18
N VAL A 49 0.38 5.70 -16.64
CA VAL A 49 0.68 5.68 -15.20
C VAL A 49 1.72 6.74 -14.92
N ASN A 50 1.43 7.62 -13.97
CA ASN A 50 2.35 8.65 -13.49
C ASN A 50 2.07 8.91 -12.01
N GLY A 51 3.00 8.60 -11.14
CA GLY A 51 2.85 8.78 -9.70
C GLY A 51 3.59 7.76 -8.86
N LEU A 52 3.20 7.62 -7.60
CA LEU A 52 3.77 6.65 -6.68
C LEU A 52 3.07 5.29 -6.83
N VAL A 53 3.87 4.23 -6.80
CA VAL A 53 3.40 2.84 -6.85
C VAL A 53 4.19 1.99 -5.85
N LEU A 54 3.62 0.85 -5.48
CA LEU A 54 4.38 -0.19 -4.79
C LEU A 54 5.21 -0.97 -5.81
N ALA A 55 6.47 -1.25 -5.47
CA ALA A 55 7.41 -1.96 -6.32
C ALA A 55 8.12 -3.06 -5.54
N SER A 56 8.27 -4.23 -6.14
CA SER A 56 8.93 -5.37 -5.54
C SER A 56 9.24 -6.46 -6.56
N CYS A 57 9.89 -7.56 -6.12
CA CYS A 57 9.93 -8.79 -6.89
C CYS A 57 8.50 -9.36 -7.01
N GLY A 58 8.02 -9.50 -8.24
CA GLY A 58 6.66 -9.97 -8.51
C GLY A 58 6.37 -11.34 -7.92
N MET A 59 7.28 -12.29 -8.12
CA MET A 59 7.15 -13.64 -7.59
C MET A 59 7.20 -13.68 -6.06
N CYS A 60 8.11 -12.91 -5.44
CA CYS A 60 8.33 -12.98 -3.99
C CYS A 60 7.23 -12.30 -3.18
N ASN A 61 6.72 -11.15 -3.64
CA ASN A 61 5.87 -10.31 -2.83
C ASN A 61 4.49 -9.98 -3.44
N PHE A 62 4.31 -10.17 -4.76
CA PHE A 62 3.04 -9.87 -5.43
C PHE A 62 2.34 -11.09 -6.02
N GLY A 63 2.91 -12.29 -5.79
CA GLY A 63 2.29 -13.55 -6.19
C GLY A 63 2.16 -13.73 -7.71
N THR A 64 3.04 -13.09 -8.50
CA THR A 64 3.06 -13.30 -9.94
C THR A 64 3.53 -14.72 -10.26
N LYS A 65 3.09 -15.27 -11.41
CA LYS A 65 3.46 -16.62 -11.86
C LYS A 65 4.78 -16.67 -12.62
N ASP A 66 5.62 -15.66 -12.44
CA ASP A 66 6.95 -15.62 -13.05
C ASP A 66 7.84 -16.71 -12.48
N ARG A 67 8.72 -17.26 -13.30
CA ARG A 67 9.65 -18.32 -12.89
C ARG A 67 10.99 -17.77 -12.36
N THR A 68 11.18 -16.47 -12.45
CA THR A 68 12.40 -15.77 -12.04
C THR A 68 12.03 -14.50 -11.30
N CYS A 69 12.96 -14.01 -10.46
CA CYS A 69 12.82 -12.71 -9.84
C CYS A 69 12.77 -11.62 -10.92
N SER A 70 11.64 -10.97 -11.04
CA SER A 70 11.43 -9.85 -11.95
C SER A 70 10.85 -8.66 -11.22
N LEU A 71 11.29 -7.46 -11.59
CA LEU A 71 10.75 -6.24 -11.05
C LEU A 71 9.28 -6.09 -11.47
N SER A 72 8.42 -5.83 -10.51
CA SER A 72 7.01 -5.60 -10.73
C SER A 72 6.53 -4.38 -9.94
N ILE A 73 5.51 -3.72 -10.44
CA ILE A 73 4.75 -2.71 -9.71
C ILE A 73 3.37 -3.24 -9.40
N GLN A 74 2.77 -2.75 -8.30
CA GLN A 74 1.40 -3.08 -7.93
C GLN A 74 0.54 -1.80 -7.91
N ILE A 75 -0.60 -1.87 -8.60
CA ILE A 75 -1.62 -0.82 -8.63
C ILE A 75 -2.95 -1.49 -8.33
N ASN A 76 -3.60 -1.10 -7.24
CA ASN A 76 -4.90 -1.66 -6.81
C ASN A 76 -4.90 -3.20 -6.83
N GLU A 77 -3.97 -3.81 -6.09
CA GLU A 77 -3.81 -5.27 -5.94
C GLU A 77 -3.40 -6.03 -7.21
N LYS A 78 -3.34 -5.38 -8.36
CA LYS A 78 -2.88 -5.99 -9.60
C LYS A 78 -1.40 -5.70 -9.84
N ALA A 79 -0.62 -6.77 -10.05
CA ALA A 79 0.79 -6.68 -10.39
C ALA A 79 1.01 -6.56 -11.90
N TYR A 80 2.00 -5.76 -12.27
CA TYR A 80 2.45 -5.55 -13.65
C TYR A 80 3.96 -5.72 -13.71
N ASN A 81 4.46 -6.57 -14.60
CA ASN A 81 5.90 -6.73 -14.81
C ASN A 81 6.50 -5.47 -15.43
N VAL A 82 7.58 -4.98 -14.84
CA VAL A 82 8.26 -3.79 -15.33
C VAL A 82 9.14 -4.15 -16.53
N LYS A 83 9.07 -3.33 -17.56
CA LYS A 83 9.95 -3.35 -18.72
C LYS A 83 10.63 -1.99 -18.85
N GLY A 84 11.87 -1.95 -19.28
CA GLY A 84 12.68 -0.73 -19.42
C GLY A 84 13.70 -0.54 -18.30
N THR A 85 13.60 -1.29 -17.19
CA THR A 85 14.62 -1.38 -16.14
C THR A 85 14.54 -2.76 -15.49
N HIS A 86 15.62 -3.21 -14.86
CA HIS A 86 15.75 -4.51 -14.21
C HIS A 86 15.76 -4.38 -12.69
N ILE A 87 15.49 -5.49 -12.02
CA ILE A 87 15.42 -5.53 -10.55
C ILE A 87 16.75 -5.16 -9.90
N ASP A 88 17.87 -5.55 -10.52
CA ASP A 88 19.22 -5.31 -10.00
C ASP A 88 19.81 -3.94 -10.39
N ASP A 89 19.13 -3.16 -11.25
CA ASP A 89 19.53 -1.80 -11.58
C ASP A 89 19.35 -0.84 -10.38
N HIS A 90 18.63 -1.28 -9.36
CA HIS A 90 18.22 -0.47 -8.20
C HIS A 90 18.89 -0.91 -6.89
N GLY A 91 19.99 -1.65 -6.97
CA GLY A 91 20.72 -2.21 -5.83
C GLY A 91 20.56 -3.72 -5.71
N ASP A 92 21.18 -4.31 -4.69
CA ASP A 92 21.10 -5.75 -4.45
C ASP A 92 19.65 -6.16 -4.10
N SER A 93 19.03 -6.91 -5.00
CA SER A 93 17.65 -7.36 -4.84
C SER A 93 17.45 -8.31 -3.64
N HIS A 94 18.52 -8.97 -3.16
CA HIS A 94 18.49 -9.88 -2.02
C HIS A 94 18.93 -9.24 -0.70
N ALA A 95 19.36 -7.97 -0.70
CA ALA A 95 19.64 -7.22 0.51
C ALA A 95 18.41 -7.16 1.43
N LYS A 96 18.59 -6.83 2.70
CA LYS A 96 17.50 -6.76 3.70
C LYS A 96 16.33 -5.88 3.25
N ASP A 97 16.62 -4.79 2.56
CA ASP A 97 15.67 -3.84 1.97
C ASP A 97 15.55 -3.97 0.44
N GLY A 98 16.15 -5.02 -0.13
CA GLY A 98 16.07 -5.34 -1.56
C GLY A 98 14.68 -5.85 -1.96
N PHE A 99 14.40 -5.81 -3.25
CA PHE A 99 13.06 -6.13 -3.78
C PHE A 99 12.58 -7.56 -3.54
N CYS A 100 13.48 -8.52 -3.28
CA CYS A 100 13.06 -9.88 -2.92
C CYS A 100 12.57 -9.98 -1.47
N ASN A 101 13.00 -9.07 -0.60
CA ASN A 101 12.69 -9.07 0.83
C ASN A 101 11.76 -7.96 1.28
N ALA A 102 11.57 -6.93 0.45
CA ALA A 102 10.78 -5.76 0.81
C ALA A 102 9.94 -5.22 -0.35
N VAL A 103 8.76 -4.71 -0.01
CA VAL A 103 7.98 -3.86 -0.91
C VAL A 103 8.43 -2.43 -0.70
N ARG A 104 8.78 -1.75 -1.79
CA ARG A 104 9.30 -0.39 -1.80
C ARG A 104 8.34 0.55 -2.52
N VAL A 105 8.46 1.85 -2.26
CA VAL A 105 7.74 2.88 -3.02
C VAL A 105 8.62 3.38 -4.14
N ALA A 106 8.08 3.45 -5.34
CA ALA A 106 8.74 4.05 -6.49
C ALA A 106 7.86 5.14 -7.11
N LYS A 107 8.47 6.22 -7.56
CA LYS A 107 7.84 7.21 -8.44
C LYS A 107 8.11 6.79 -9.88
N VAL A 108 7.05 6.58 -10.63
CA VAL A 108 7.15 6.04 -11.99
C VAL A 108 6.37 6.90 -12.98
N SER A 109 6.84 6.89 -14.24
CA SER A 109 6.02 7.26 -15.40
C SER A 109 6.16 6.19 -16.48
N GLY A 110 5.10 6.00 -17.24
CA GLY A 110 5.10 5.00 -18.31
C GLY A 110 3.70 4.54 -18.70
N LYS A 111 3.64 3.39 -19.34
CA LYS A 111 2.40 2.86 -19.88
C LYS A 111 2.19 1.38 -19.59
N VAL A 112 1.03 1.03 -19.10
CA VAL A 112 0.60 -0.36 -18.98
C VAL A 112 0.12 -0.89 -20.32
N LYS A 113 0.68 -2.03 -20.74
CA LYS A 113 0.22 -2.81 -21.89
C LYS A 113 0.04 -4.27 -21.45
N LYS A 114 -1.21 -4.74 -21.44
CA LYS A 114 -1.57 -6.08 -20.89
C LYS A 114 -1.11 -6.23 -19.44
N ASN A 115 -0.19 -7.14 -19.16
CA ASN A 115 0.37 -7.39 -17.83
C ASN A 115 1.77 -6.77 -17.63
N ASN A 116 2.21 -5.91 -18.53
CA ASN A 116 3.50 -5.24 -18.44
C ASN A 116 3.31 -3.74 -18.23
N PHE A 117 4.15 -3.17 -17.39
CA PHE A 117 4.36 -1.73 -17.27
C PHE A 117 5.65 -1.36 -18.02
N ILE A 118 5.52 -0.59 -19.06
CA ILE A 118 6.66 -0.07 -19.84
C ILE A 118 7.08 1.24 -19.17
N ALA A 119 8.18 1.17 -18.43
CA ALA A 119 8.69 2.32 -17.68
C ALA A 119 9.43 3.29 -18.61
N GLU A 120 9.08 4.56 -18.51
CA GLU A 120 9.85 5.69 -19.03
C GLU A 120 10.76 6.23 -17.94
N THR A 121 10.25 6.32 -16.71
CA THR A 121 11.00 6.64 -15.52
C THR A 121 10.66 5.68 -14.38
N PHE A 122 11.65 5.36 -13.56
CA PHE A 122 11.49 4.55 -12.37
C PHE A 122 12.49 5.03 -11.30
N VAL A 123 12.00 5.65 -10.25
CA VAL A 123 12.83 6.24 -9.19
C VAL A 123 12.38 5.73 -7.83
N LEU A 124 13.22 4.96 -7.16
CA LEU A 124 12.97 4.53 -5.80
C LEU A 124 12.90 5.74 -4.86
N GLN A 125 11.90 5.74 -4.02
CA GLN A 125 11.81 6.70 -2.93
C GLN A 125 12.67 6.22 -1.75
N LYS A 126 13.37 7.16 -1.13
CA LYS A 126 14.13 6.87 0.10
C LYS A 126 13.13 6.65 1.23
N ASN A 127 13.34 5.59 1.99
CA ASN A 127 12.65 5.35 3.25
C ASN A 127 13.25 6.24 4.33
#